data_61c6e158c3fc443db49b4b17886ea85d
#
_entry.id   61c6e158c3fc443db49b4b17886ea85d
#
_cell.length_a   1.000
_cell.length_b   1.000
_cell.length_c   1.000
_cell.angle_alpha   90.00
_cell.angle_beta   90.00
_cell.angle_gamma   90.00
#
_symmetry.space_group_name_H-M   'P 1'
#
loop_
_entity.id
_entity.type
_entity.pdbx_description
1 polymer ?
#
loop_
_entity_poly.entity_id
_entity_poly.type
_entity_poly.pdbx_seq_one_letter_code
_entity_poly.pdbx_strand_id
1 'polypeptide(L)'
;MIGRALSCTGIFCAIILFSAVSAAFPVQDIQKSAENERDIMQDERVTMLLNELKEKNSDGVLDKKEVKELLELSKELFGDENVHVNGLCKVTGIGGGLVIPPYLPITPVLIAVGAILLDTEGTNGHWCHAVHLAIMIPFVGGPIFIPPYYVIIAGFAGAVIGIALS
;
A
#
# COMPACT_ATOMS: atom_id res chain seq x y z
N MET A 1 -21.59 -11.22 36.27
CA MET A 1 -22.51 -10.66 35.24
C MET A 1 -21.91 -9.43 34.53
N ILE A 2 -20.63 -9.45 34.11
CA ILE A 2 -19.98 -8.25 33.50
C ILE A 2 -19.59 -8.49 32.01
N GLY A 3 -19.80 -9.69 31.50
CA GLY A 3 -19.31 -10.07 30.16
C GLY A 3 -20.19 -9.74 28.95
N ARG A 4 -21.41 -9.23 29.14
CA ARG A 4 -22.35 -8.99 28.01
C ARG A 4 -22.47 -7.53 27.57
N ALA A 5 -22.00 -6.58 28.37
CA ALA A 5 -22.10 -5.15 28.05
C ALA A 5 -21.02 -4.66 27.08
N LEU A 6 -19.86 -5.32 27.03
CA LEU A 6 -18.76 -4.92 26.13
C LEU A 6 -18.99 -5.26 24.64
N SER A 7 -19.83 -6.26 24.35
CA SER A 7 -20.09 -6.69 22.97
C SER A 7 -20.95 -5.69 22.18
N CYS A 8 -21.93 -5.05 22.83
CA CYS A 8 -22.82 -4.09 22.14
C CYS A 8 -22.14 -2.76 21.82
N THR A 9 -21.24 -2.29 22.70
CA THR A 9 -20.57 -1.00 22.50
C THR A 9 -19.57 -1.07 21.33
N GLY A 10 -18.87 -2.19 21.18
CA GLY A 10 -17.95 -2.40 20.06
C GLY A 10 -18.65 -2.44 18.69
N ILE A 11 -19.81 -3.09 18.62
CA ILE A 11 -20.59 -3.18 17.37
C ILE A 11 -21.19 -1.80 17.00
N PHE A 12 -21.67 -1.03 17.99
CA PHE A 12 -22.21 0.31 17.75
C PHE A 12 -21.12 1.29 17.28
N CYS A 13 -19.93 1.26 17.87
CA CYS A 13 -18.80 2.07 17.40
C CYS A 13 -18.35 1.69 15.97
N ALA A 14 -18.33 0.40 15.65
CA ALA A 14 -17.99 -0.06 14.30
C ALA A 14 -19.02 0.40 13.26
N ILE A 15 -20.32 0.36 13.60
CA ILE A 15 -21.41 0.82 12.70
C ILE A 15 -21.35 2.34 12.50
N ILE A 16 -21.08 3.12 13.55
CA ILE A 16 -20.97 4.59 13.45
C ILE A 16 -19.74 4.98 12.63
N LEU A 17 -18.60 4.32 12.81
CA LEU A 17 -17.40 4.53 11.99
C LEU A 17 -17.65 4.14 10.53
N PHE A 18 -18.35 3.05 10.28
CA PHE A 18 -18.70 2.61 8.92
C PHE A 18 -19.65 3.60 8.23
N SER A 19 -20.62 4.13 8.95
CA SER A 19 -21.57 5.12 8.42
C SER A 19 -20.89 6.47 8.14
N ALA A 20 -19.94 6.89 9.00
CA ALA A 20 -19.20 8.14 8.83
C ALA A 20 -18.22 8.05 7.63
N VAL A 21 -17.59 6.91 7.42
CA VAL A 21 -16.71 6.68 6.28
C VAL A 21 -17.51 6.65 4.97
N SER A 22 -18.66 5.99 4.94
CA SER A 22 -19.51 5.93 3.75
C SER A 22 -20.09 7.29 3.34
N ALA A 23 -20.29 8.21 4.30
CA ALA A 23 -20.80 9.57 4.04
C ALA A 23 -19.69 10.55 3.59
N ALA A 24 -18.42 10.23 3.85
CA ALA A 24 -17.31 11.12 3.57
C ALA A 24 -16.78 11.06 2.12
N PHE A 25 -17.18 10.04 1.36
CA PHE A 25 -16.62 9.80 0.03
C PHE A 25 -17.73 9.63 -1.02
N PRO A 26 -17.90 10.59 -1.93
CA PRO A 26 -18.90 10.52 -2.97
C PRO A 26 -18.59 9.41 -4.00
N VAL A 27 -19.64 8.81 -4.56
CA VAL A 27 -19.55 7.70 -5.54
C VAL A 27 -18.70 8.05 -6.78
N GLN A 28 -18.58 9.33 -7.12
CA GLN A 28 -17.75 9.80 -8.23
C GLN A 28 -16.25 9.58 -7.99
N ASP A 29 -15.77 9.66 -6.74
CA ASP A 29 -14.37 9.40 -6.42
C ASP A 29 -14.01 7.92 -6.54
N ILE A 30 -15.00 7.05 -6.39
CA ILE A 30 -14.86 5.59 -6.50
C ILE A 30 -14.62 5.16 -7.95
N GLN A 31 -15.40 5.71 -8.90
CA GLN A 31 -15.21 5.43 -10.32
C GLN A 31 -13.86 5.95 -10.81
N LYS A 32 -13.50 7.14 -10.40
CA LYS A 32 -12.21 7.75 -10.72
C LYS A 32 -11.02 6.95 -10.15
N SER A 33 -11.18 6.35 -8.96
CA SER A 33 -10.14 5.50 -8.38
C SER A 33 -9.97 4.20 -9.18
N ALA A 34 -11.05 3.55 -9.59
CA ALA A 34 -11.00 2.31 -10.37
C ALA A 34 -10.47 2.52 -11.81
N GLU A 35 -10.75 3.68 -12.42
CA GLU A 35 -10.15 4.06 -13.70
C GLU A 35 -8.64 4.32 -13.52
N ASN A 36 -8.26 5.03 -12.49
CA ASN A 36 -6.87 5.33 -12.18
C ASN A 36 -6.03 4.07 -11.92
N GLU A 37 -6.58 3.05 -11.26
CA GLU A 37 -5.90 1.76 -11.04
C GLU A 37 -5.62 1.03 -12.38
N ARG A 38 -6.57 1.07 -13.31
CA ARG A 38 -6.38 0.46 -14.63
C ARG A 38 -5.30 1.18 -15.43
N ASP A 39 -5.30 2.49 -15.40
CA ASP A 39 -4.31 3.31 -16.09
C ASP A 39 -2.91 3.06 -15.50
N ILE A 40 -2.79 2.97 -14.18
CA ILE A 40 -1.53 2.64 -13.49
C ILE A 40 -1.03 1.25 -13.91
N MET A 41 -1.92 0.25 -13.94
CA MET A 41 -1.55 -1.12 -14.31
C MET A 41 -1.28 -1.29 -15.81
N GLN A 42 -1.70 -0.35 -16.67
CA GLN A 42 -1.41 -0.31 -18.09
C GLN A 42 -0.14 0.49 -18.43
N ASP A 43 0.42 1.23 -17.46
CA ASP A 43 1.70 1.90 -17.66
C ASP A 43 2.80 0.87 -17.89
N GLU A 44 3.48 0.96 -19.04
CA GLU A 44 4.55 0.02 -19.44
C GLU A 44 5.68 -0.01 -18.39
N ARG A 45 5.99 1.13 -17.78
CA ARG A 45 7.03 1.25 -16.74
C ARG A 45 6.64 0.45 -15.48
N VAL A 46 5.37 0.54 -15.07
CA VAL A 46 4.84 -0.25 -13.96
C VAL A 46 4.91 -1.74 -14.29
N THR A 47 4.49 -2.12 -15.49
CA THR A 47 4.55 -3.50 -15.95
C THR A 47 5.99 -4.04 -15.95
N MET A 48 6.97 -3.27 -16.42
CA MET A 48 8.39 -3.65 -16.40
C MET A 48 8.88 -3.86 -14.96
N LEU A 49 8.59 -2.93 -14.06
CA LEU A 49 9.01 -3.03 -12.65
C LEU A 49 8.38 -4.24 -11.95
N LEU A 50 7.10 -4.51 -12.19
CA LEU A 50 6.41 -5.65 -11.59
C LEU A 50 6.90 -6.99 -12.15
N ASN A 51 7.29 -7.06 -13.41
CA ASN A 51 7.90 -8.26 -14.01
C ASN A 51 9.28 -8.53 -13.41
N GLU A 52 10.12 -7.51 -13.26
CA GLU A 52 11.41 -7.64 -12.60
C GLU A 52 11.27 -8.08 -11.14
N LEU A 53 10.33 -7.48 -10.41
CA LEU A 53 10.00 -7.88 -9.05
C LEU A 53 9.57 -9.35 -8.97
N LYS A 54 8.73 -9.79 -9.90
CA LYS A 54 8.25 -11.18 -9.96
C LYS A 54 9.39 -12.17 -10.27
N GLU A 55 10.31 -11.81 -11.17
CA GLU A 55 11.46 -12.62 -11.50
C GLU A 55 12.38 -12.78 -10.28
N LYS A 56 12.74 -11.67 -9.64
CA LYS A 56 13.59 -11.68 -8.44
C LYS A 56 12.94 -12.36 -7.23
N ASN A 57 11.62 -12.27 -7.08
CA ASN A 57 10.89 -12.93 -5.99
C ASN A 57 10.49 -14.39 -6.32
N SER A 58 11.12 -15.01 -7.27
CA SER A 58 10.76 -16.37 -7.73
C SER A 58 10.98 -17.44 -6.66
N ASP A 59 11.94 -17.25 -5.76
CA ASP A 59 12.23 -18.11 -4.59
C ASP A 59 11.53 -17.68 -3.31
N GLY A 60 10.75 -16.58 -3.36
CA GLY A 60 9.98 -16.04 -2.25
C GLY A 60 10.78 -15.23 -1.24
N VAL A 61 12.04 -14.94 -1.51
CA VAL A 61 12.93 -14.14 -0.64
C VAL A 61 13.72 -13.17 -1.50
N LEU A 62 13.53 -11.87 -1.26
CA LEU A 62 14.35 -10.82 -1.89
C LEU A 62 15.53 -10.48 -0.99
N ASP A 63 16.73 -10.60 -1.53
CA ASP A 63 17.93 -10.20 -0.82
C ASP A 63 18.16 -8.67 -0.89
N LYS A 64 19.12 -8.15 -0.10
CA LYS A 64 19.41 -6.71 -0.07
C LYS A 64 19.92 -6.17 -1.41
N LYS A 65 20.58 -7.00 -2.22
CA LYS A 65 21.10 -6.60 -3.53
C LYS A 65 19.93 -6.46 -4.50
N GLU A 66 19.02 -7.41 -4.51
CA GLU A 66 17.83 -7.40 -5.36
C GLU A 66 16.91 -6.23 -5.04
N VAL A 67 16.71 -5.93 -3.74
CA VAL A 67 15.95 -4.74 -3.32
C VAL A 67 16.62 -3.46 -3.81
N LYS A 68 17.96 -3.38 -3.78
CA LYS A 68 18.69 -2.23 -4.30
C LYS A 68 18.57 -2.09 -5.81
N GLU A 69 18.65 -3.19 -6.55
CA GLU A 69 18.47 -3.20 -8.01
C GLU A 69 17.04 -2.76 -8.40
N LEU A 70 16.01 -3.22 -7.68
CA LEU A 70 14.63 -2.77 -7.87
C LEU A 70 14.48 -1.27 -7.61
N LEU A 71 15.18 -0.75 -6.61
CA LEU A 71 15.17 0.67 -6.31
C LEU A 71 15.82 1.49 -7.42
N GLU A 72 16.98 1.06 -7.92
CA GLU A 72 17.70 1.72 -9.02
C GLU A 72 16.83 1.72 -10.28
N LEU A 73 16.22 0.57 -10.62
CA LEU A 73 15.28 0.46 -11.72
C LEU A 73 14.05 1.39 -11.53
N SER A 74 13.49 1.47 -10.34
CA SER A 74 12.38 2.37 -10.05
C SER A 74 12.75 3.83 -10.33
N LYS A 75 13.94 4.26 -9.92
CA LYS A 75 14.44 5.62 -10.15
C LYS A 75 14.72 5.90 -11.63
N GLU A 76 15.22 4.90 -12.35
CA GLU A 76 15.46 5.01 -13.80
C GLU A 76 14.14 5.16 -14.57
N LEU A 77 13.10 4.40 -14.20
CA LEU A 77 11.82 4.38 -14.91
C LEU A 77 10.95 5.60 -14.58
N PHE A 78 10.95 6.07 -13.34
CA PHE A 78 10.00 7.08 -12.86
C PHE A 78 10.63 8.43 -12.50
N GLY A 79 11.97 8.52 -12.44
CA GLY A 79 12.70 9.69 -11.97
C GLY A 79 12.87 9.69 -10.43
N ASP A 80 14.01 10.20 -9.99
CA ASP A 80 14.40 10.18 -8.57
C ASP A 80 13.43 10.99 -7.67
N GLU A 81 12.85 12.06 -8.21
CA GLU A 81 11.88 12.91 -7.52
C GLU A 81 10.52 12.24 -7.27
N ASN A 82 10.16 11.24 -8.07
CA ASN A 82 8.89 10.53 -7.99
C ASN A 82 9.01 9.23 -7.17
N VAL A 83 10.22 8.86 -6.74
CA VAL A 83 10.49 7.62 -6.02
C VAL A 83 10.89 7.92 -4.58
N HIS A 84 10.03 7.53 -3.65
CA HIS A 84 10.23 7.70 -2.21
C HIS A 84 10.62 6.36 -1.58
N VAL A 85 11.70 6.35 -0.82
CA VAL A 85 12.27 5.11 -0.25
C VAL A 85 12.43 5.21 1.24
N ASN A 86 12.05 4.13 1.94
CA ASN A 86 12.43 3.96 3.34
C ASN A 86 12.88 2.52 3.61
N GLY A 87 13.75 2.37 4.61
CA GLY A 87 14.24 1.06 5.06
C GLY A 87 13.88 0.83 6.51
N LEU A 88 13.62 -0.43 6.88
CA LEU A 88 13.21 -0.88 8.21
C LEU A 88 12.27 0.12 8.88
N CYS A 89 11.08 0.22 8.36
CA CYS A 89 10.17 1.30 8.71
C CYS A 89 8.80 0.79 9.18
N LYS A 90 8.16 1.61 10.02
CA LYS A 90 6.73 1.56 10.24
C LYS A 90 6.04 2.15 9.01
N VAL A 91 4.96 1.53 8.59
CA VAL A 91 4.18 1.94 7.42
C VAL A 91 2.73 2.09 7.83
N THR A 92 2.15 3.24 7.48
CA THR A 92 0.70 3.43 7.51
C THR A 92 0.26 4.05 6.19
N GLY A 93 -0.87 3.61 5.69
CA GLY A 93 -1.39 4.13 4.43
C GLY A 93 -2.91 4.11 4.41
N ILE A 94 -3.49 5.07 3.70
CA ILE A 94 -4.93 5.15 3.46
C ILE A 94 -5.17 5.66 2.05
N GLY A 95 -6.11 5.04 1.36
CA GLY A 95 -6.46 5.52 0.01
C GLY A 95 -7.45 4.63 -0.70
N GLY A 96 -7.65 4.93 -1.98
CA GLY A 96 -8.39 4.08 -2.89
C GLY A 96 -7.43 3.23 -3.70
N GLY A 97 -7.67 1.92 -3.76
CA GLY A 97 -6.78 1.07 -4.52
C GLY A 97 -6.90 -0.42 -4.24
N LEU A 98 -5.95 -1.16 -4.82
CA LEU A 98 -5.81 -2.60 -4.71
C LEU A 98 -4.52 -2.94 -3.96
N VAL A 99 -4.55 -3.99 -3.14
CA VAL A 99 -3.37 -4.53 -2.47
C VAL A 99 -3.20 -6.01 -2.82
N ILE A 100 -1.99 -6.41 -3.15
CA ILE A 100 -1.60 -7.75 -3.57
C ILE A 100 -0.40 -8.23 -2.73
N PRO A 101 -0.47 -9.39 -2.06
CA PRO A 101 -1.64 -10.20 -1.85
C PRO A 101 -2.60 -9.59 -0.81
N PRO A 102 -3.90 -9.77 -0.98
CA PRO A 102 -4.86 -9.36 0.03
C PRO A 102 -4.81 -10.31 1.23
N TYR A 103 -4.92 -9.79 2.44
CA TYR A 103 -5.16 -10.57 3.69
C TYR A 103 -3.99 -11.42 4.25
N LEU A 104 -2.75 -11.27 3.79
CA LEU A 104 -1.63 -11.95 4.41
C LEU A 104 -0.96 -11.04 5.46
N PRO A 105 -0.91 -11.46 6.74
CA PRO A 105 -0.29 -10.65 7.80
C PRO A 105 1.24 -10.62 7.72
N ILE A 106 1.83 -11.58 7.02
CA ILE A 106 3.26 -11.63 6.73
C ILE A 106 3.40 -12.02 5.27
N THR A 107 4.05 -11.19 4.48
CA THR A 107 4.30 -11.45 3.06
C THR A 107 5.71 -11.01 2.68
N PRO A 108 6.42 -11.78 1.82
CA PRO A 108 7.71 -11.35 1.30
C PRO A 108 7.60 -10.05 0.51
N VAL A 109 6.48 -9.82 -0.16
CA VAL A 109 6.20 -8.59 -0.91
C VAL A 109 4.72 -8.22 -0.75
N LEU A 110 4.46 -6.96 -0.43
CA LEU A 110 3.13 -6.36 -0.51
C LEU A 110 3.18 -5.25 -1.56
N ILE A 111 2.28 -5.32 -2.52
CA ILE A 111 2.13 -4.31 -3.57
C ILE A 111 0.79 -3.59 -3.35
N ALA A 112 0.82 -2.27 -3.32
CA ALA A 112 -0.38 -1.45 -3.28
C ALA A 112 -0.41 -0.55 -4.51
N VAL A 113 -1.54 -0.56 -5.23
CA VAL A 113 -1.76 0.20 -6.46
C VAL A 113 -3.00 1.06 -6.29
N GLY A 114 -2.91 2.34 -6.61
CA GLY A 114 -4.02 3.30 -6.51
C GLY A 114 -3.56 4.64 -5.96
N ALA A 115 -4.49 5.50 -5.62
CA ALA A 115 -4.19 6.78 -4.98
C ALA A 115 -4.11 6.59 -3.45
N ILE A 116 -2.90 6.38 -2.92
CA ILE A 116 -2.65 6.03 -1.52
C ILE A 116 -1.78 7.10 -0.88
N LEU A 117 -2.27 7.73 0.18
CA LEU A 117 -1.43 8.51 1.07
C LEU A 117 -0.65 7.55 1.95
N LEU A 118 0.64 7.47 1.74
CA LEU A 118 1.54 6.58 2.46
C LEU A 118 2.44 7.38 3.40
N ASP A 119 2.46 6.98 4.65
CA ASP A 119 3.28 7.53 5.72
C ASP A 119 4.25 6.46 6.20
N THR A 120 5.54 6.78 6.20
CA THR A 120 6.59 5.86 6.63
C THR A 120 7.59 6.55 7.55
N GLU A 121 7.97 5.84 8.62
CA GLU A 121 8.98 6.28 9.57
C GLU A 121 10.02 5.16 9.77
N GLY A 122 11.26 5.39 9.40
CA GLY A 122 12.29 4.36 9.41
C GLY A 122 13.71 4.90 9.28
N THR A 123 14.62 4.04 8.78
CA THR A 123 16.06 4.34 8.74
C THR A 123 16.44 5.52 7.85
N ASN A 124 15.63 5.84 6.84
CA ASN A 124 15.84 6.99 5.96
C ASN A 124 15.04 8.23 6.40
N GLY A 125 14.53 8.23 7.65
CA GLY A 125 13.73 9.30 8.20
C GLY A 125 12.23 9.05 8.07
N HIS A 126 11.49 10.15 8.05
CA HIS A 126 10.03 10.15 7.92
C HIS A 126 9.63 10.85 6.62
N TRP A 127 8.71 10.25 5.89
CA TRP A 127 8.03 10.91 4.78
C TRP A 127 6.55 10.48 4.70
N CYS A 128 5.73 11.40 4.23
CA CYS A 128 4.31 11.20 3.99
C CYS A 128 3.95 11.78 2.62
N HIS A 129 3.67 10.90 1.67
CA HIS A 129 3.40 11.28 0.28
C HIS A 129 2.22 10.50 -0.30
N ALA A 130 1.53 11.14 -1.23
CA ALA A 130 0.57 10.45 -2.09
C ALA A 130 1.35 9.66 -3.15
N VAL A 131 1.16 8.36 -3.18
CA VAL A 131 1.80 7.43 -4.12
C VAL A 131 0.73 6.70 -4.93
N HIS A 132 1.10 6.26 -6.13
CA HIS A 132 0.23 5.49 -7.01
C HIS A 132 0.61 4.01 -7.06
N LEU A 133 1.86 3.72 -6.76
CA LEU A 133 2.36 2.36 -6.57
C LEU A 133 3.24 2.33 -5.33
N ALA A 134 3.03 1.37 -4.45
CA ALA A 134 3.90 1.12 -3.31
C ALA A 134 4.28 -0.36 -3.25
N ILE A 135 5.58 -0.62 -3.05
CA ILE A 135 6.14 -1.97 -2.90
C ILE A 135 6.80 -2.03 -1.53
N MET A 136 6.41 -3.01 -0.71
CA MET A 136 6.90 -3.19 0.67
C MET A 136 7.51 -4.58 0.81
N ILE A 137 8.80 -4.68 1.23
CA ILE A 137 9.63 -5.89 1.17
C ILE A 137 10.50 -6.03 2.42
N PRO A 138 10.43 -7.13 3.21
CA PRO A 138 9.20 -7.87 3.44
C PRO A 138 8.20 -7.02 4.23
N PHE A 139 6.94 -7.39 4.22
CA PHE A 139 5.91 -6.68 4.97
C PHE A 139 5.31 -7.56 6.07
N VAL A 140 5.14 -6.97 7.25
CA VAL A 140 4.46 -7.57 8.40
C VAL A 140 3.39 -6.61 8.89
N GLY A 141 2.15 -7.00 8.78
CA GLY A 141 1.02 -6.14 9.13
C GLY A 141 -0.24 -6.58 8.43
N GLY A 142 -1.14 -5.66 8.13
CA GLY A 142 -2.37 -6.00 7.44
C GLY A 142 -2.92 -4.87 6.58
N PRO A 143 -3.34 -5.18 5.35
CA PRO A 143 -4.28 -4.35 4.64
C PRO A 143 -5.69 -4.61 5.17
N ILE A 144 -6.45 -3.55 5.36
CA ILE A 144 -7.88 -3.59 5.69
C ILE A 144 -8.61 -3.01 4.50
N PHE A 145 -9.47 -3.82 3.90
CA PHE A 145 -10.34 -3.36 2.82
C PHE A 145 -11.66 -2.86 3.39
N ILE A 146 -12.01 -1.66 3.01
CA ILE A 146 -13.32 -1.07 3.29
C ILE A 146 -14.04 -0.95 1.94
N PRO A 147 -15.04 -1.80 1.66
CA PRO A 147 -15.79 -1.70 0.42
C PRO A 147 -16.35 -0.28 0.19
N PRO A 148 -16.40 0.23 -1.05
CA PRO A 148 -16.14 -0.53 -2.26
C PRO A 148 -14.67 -0.54 -2.74
N TYR A 149 -13.78 0.39 -2.33
CA TYR A 149 -12.42 0.49 -2.88
C TYR A 149 -11.40 1.12 -1.93
N TYR A 150 -11.73 1.28 -0.65
CA TYR A 150 -10.77 1.84 0.29
C TYR A 150 -9.87 0.79 0.89
N VAL A 151 -8.61 1.16 1.04
CA VAL A 151 -7.58 0.37 1.65
C VAL A 151 -6.94 1.16 2.79
N ILE A 152 -6.76 0.51 3.92
CA ILE A 152 -5.92 0.97 5.02
C ILE A 152 -4.78 -0.02 5.15
N ILE A 153 -3.55 0.45 5.14
CA ILE A 153 -2.34 -0.36 5.33
C ILE A 153 -1.74 0.04 6.68
N ALA A 154 -1.42 -0.94 7.52
CA ALA A 154 -0.71 -0.69 8.75
C ALA A 154 0.23 -1.85 9.07
N GLY A 155 1.51 -1.55 9.32
CA GLY A 155 2.50 -2.58 9.59
C GLY A 155 3.93 -2.06 9.61
N PHE A 156 4.84 -3.00 9.38
CA PHE A 156 6.27 -2.77 9.28
C PHE A 156 6.80 -3.36 7.97
N ALA A 157 7.77 -2.69 7.38
CA ALA A 157 8.46 -3.18 6.20
C ALA A 157 9.97 -3.11 6.38
N GLY A 158 10.69 -4.05 5.77
CA GLY A 158 12.15 -4.02 5.68
C GLY A 158 12.63 -2.97 4.69
N ALA A 159 11.88 -2.78 3.60
CA ALA A 159 12.05 -1.69 2.64
C ALA A 159 10.69 -1.28 2.06
N VAL A 160 10.55 0.00 1.76
CA VAL A 160 9.38 0.58 1.06
C VAL A 160 9.87 1.39 -0.13
N ILE A 161 9.27 1.14 -1.28
CA ILE A 161 9.43 1.94 -2.50
C ILE A 161 8.06 2.49 -2.84
N GLY A 162 7.87 3.80 -2.69
CA GLY A 162 6.66 4.51 -3.06
C GLY A 162 6.88 5.30 -4.35
N ILE A 163 6.00 5.18 -5.32
CA ILE A 163 6.11 5.80 -6.64
C ILE A 163 4.89 6.71 -6.87
N ALA A 164 5.16 7.99 -7.09
CA ALA A 164 4.18 8.97 -7.53
C ALA A 164 4.21 9.02 -9.06
N LEU A 165 3.11 8.70 -9.72
CA LEU A 165 2.98 8.87 -11.18
C LEU A 165 2.48 10.28 -11.48
N SER A 166 3.18 10.98 -12.32
CA SER A 166 2.82 12.29 -12.83
C SER A 166 2.10 12.19 -14.17
#